data_eb6cdf9412c3cf4d221749e6989a199f
#
_entry.id   eb6cdf9412c3cf4d221749e6989a199f
#
_cell.length_a   1.000
_cell.length_b   1.000
_cell.length_c   1.000
_cell.angle_alpha   90.00
_cell.angle_beta   90.00
_cell.angle_gamma   90.00
#
_symmetry.space_group_name_H-M   'P 1'
#
loop_
_entity.id
_entity.type
_entity.pdbx_description
1 polymer ?
#
loop_
_entity_poly.entity_id
_entity_poly.type
_entity_poly.pdbx_seq_one_letter_code
_entity_poly.pdbx_strand_id
1 'polypeptide(L)'
;GVNVIDVTRYFSDEIGEISPLPGGMKQGRLEPKASGILCFSNHENRVNVTTRYAYVGGKTPLIVTINYTLLVLSKEPMRPRYEDERMGYFSTVKTVYNTAKRVYRPKYVSRWRIEPRPDEVARYQAGELVEPARPIVFYFDPATPALIKKYARLGMLDWNKAFEAIGFKNVIQVRDFPGKDFNSEDLTVSCFRYIPTEEANAAGRIWTDPRSGEIIQADILWYHNVVRLLQEWCFIQTAAADPSVRNKELSEEVMGKLIRYAVAHETGHALGMKHNMRASFAYPVDSLRSPSFTQKYGTTASIMDYARNNYVAQPGDLERGVKMTPPLLGPFDYFSVQWAYTPIFNAETPEEELVVLEQMFREKGSDPLYLYANMAMGPVVPDPAGQSDMLGDDLLKSSTYGISNLRYIMRHLMEWCSDEGDSYLRMTEMYDAGVKQFFKYMNNCASYIGGVYYLPGTVGQHEARYVEVDKERQKKTVQFIVNELRETDQWLCDRELFGSIGNKTEMLMNRQGEMIATLVSPNLLNRLIGSVYPIEEYLQDISTCLFTGKGSLSEYEKNRQIAYVQALKKVGNEKGDPGKANDNLKSAAVYGEMVRLGKKLERQIKYSEHIGFVVDLLKK
;
A
#
# COMPACT_ATOMS: atom_id res chain seq x y z
N GLY A 1 -37.02 -25.11 -30.66
CA GLY A 1 -37.58 -23.76 -30.55
C GLY A 1 -36.59 -22.86 -29.79
N VAL A 2 -36.40 -21.65 -30.22
CA VAL A 2 -35.63 -20.64 -29.51
C VAL A 2 -36.55 -19.94 -28.53
N ASN A 3 -36.24 -19.91 -27.25
CA ASN A 3 -36.98 -19.12 -26.27
C ASN A 3 -36.55 -17.66 -26.37
N VAL A 4 -37.46 -16.74 -26.54
CA VAL A 4 -37.23 -15.30 -26.51
C VAL A 4 -37.67 -14.78 -25.14
N ILE A 5 -36.75 -14.09 -24.46
CA ILE A 5 -36.98 -13.50 -23.14
C ILE A 5 -36.78 -12.00 -23.24
N ASP A 6 -37.75 -11.22 -22.75
CA ASP A 6 -37.58 -9.77 -22.61
C ASP A 6 -36.76 -9.46 -21.36
N VAL A 7 -35.56 -8.92 -21.60
CA VAL A 7 -34.59 -8.54 -20.55
C VAL A 7 -34.46 -7.02 -20.38
N THR A 8 -35.31 -6.23 -21.04
CA THR A 8 -35.23 -4.76 -21.05
C THR A 8 -35.17 -4.18 -19.64
N ARG A 9 -36.01 -4.67 -18.72
CA ARG A 9 -36.06 -4.19 -17.34
C ARG A 9 -34.76 -4.44 -16.55
N TYR A 10 -34.00 -5.49 -16.88
CA TYR A 10 -32.70 -5.76 -16.21
C TYR A 10 -31.65 -4.69 -16.52
N PHE A 11 -31.80 -4.01 -17.64
CA PHE A 11 -30.84 -3.01 -18.10
C PHE A 11 -31.38 -1.57 -18.08
N SER A 12 -32.70 -1.37 -17.90
CA SER A 12 -33.31 -0.03 -17.85
C SER A 12 -33.71 0.40 -16.44
N ASP A 13 -34.03 -0.56 -15.59
CA ASP A 13 -34.51 -0.30 -14.24
C ASP A 13 -33.37 -0.49 -13.22
N GLU A 14 -33.56 0.02 -12.01
CA GLU A 14 -32.64 -0.15 -10.91
C GLU A 14 -32.89 -1.48 -10.20
N ILE A 15 -32.16 -2.51 -10.58
CA ILE A 15 -32.23 -3.85 -9.97
C ILE A 15 -31.02 -4.04 -9.06
N GLY A 16 -31.25 -4.47 -7.80
CA GLY A 16 -30.23 -4.56 -6.77
C GLY A 16 -29.04 -5.45 -7.12
N GLU A 17 -29.30 -6.56 -7.85
CA GLU A 17 -28.28 -7.53 -8.26
C GLU A 17 -27.32 -7.00 -9.34
N ILE A 18 -27.77 -6.04 -10.14
CA ILE A 18 -26.98 -5.44 -11.24
C ILE A 18 -26.98 -3.92 -11.15
N SER A 19 -27.11 -3.37 -9.93
CA SER A 19 -27.10 -1.93 -9.71
C SER A 19 -25.83 -1.29 -10.29
N PRO A 20 -25.98 -0.27 -11.15
CA PRO A 20 -24.84 0.35 -11.82
C PRO A 20 -23.99 1.22 -10.88
N LEU A 21 -24.52 1.59 -9.72
CA LEU A 21 -23.86 2.51 -8.81
C LEU A 21 -23.49 1.84 -7.49
N PRO A 22 -22.24 2.00 -7.02
CA PRO A 22 -21.87 1.65 -5.66
C PRO A 22 -22.77 2.36 -4.65
N GLY A 23 -23.16 1.66 -3.57
CA GLY A 23 -23.93 2.26 -2.49
C GLY A 23 -23.21 3.50 -1.94
N GLY A 24 -23.82 4.66 -1.99
CA GLY A 24 -23.25 5.96 -1.61
C GLY A 24 -23.06 6.93 -2.78
N MET A 25 -22.93 6.45 -4.01
CA MET A 25 -22.97 7.33 -5.20
C MET A 25 -24.40 7.68 -5.63
N LYS A 26 -25.40 6.94 -5.14
CA LYS A 26 -26.80 7.17 -5.47
C LYS A 26 -27.30 8.48 -4.87
N GLN A 27 -27.56 9.46 -5.73
CA GLN A 27 -28.13 10.75 -5.34
C GLN A 27 -29.48 10.96 -6.06
N GLY A 28 -30.58 10.86 -5.31
CA GLY A 28 -31.91 11.06 -5.86
C GLY A 28 -32.60 9.78 -6.36
N ARG A 29 -33.59 9.91 -7.23
CA ARG A 29 -34.37 8.83 -7.84
C ARG A 29 -34.03 8.65 -9.31
N LEU A 30 -34.16 7.43 -9.81
CA LEU A 30 -34.04 7.15 -11.24
C LEU A 30 -35.19 7.89 -12.00
N GLU A 31 -34.82 8.57 -13.08
CA GLU A 31 -35.76 9.20 -14.02
C GLU A 31 -35.95 8.29 -15.26
N PRO A 32 -37.04 7.53 -15.34
CA PRO A 32 -37.20 6.53 -16.41
C PRO A 32 -37.21 7.12 -17.81
N LYS A 33 -37.73 8.35 -17.96
CA LYS A 33 -37.84 9.02 -19.27
C LYS A 33 -36.46 9.44 -19.83
N ALA A 34 -35.46 9.63 -18.95
CA ALA A 34 -34.10 10.01 -19.32
C ALA A 34 -33.12 8.83 -19.25
N SER A 35 -33.58 7.67 -18.79
CA SER A 35 -32.83 6.42 -18.67
C SER A 35 -33.25 5.42 -19.74
N GLY A 36 -32.34 4.47 -20.07
CA GLY A 36 -32.67 3.39 -20.99
C GLY A 36 -31.44 2.87 -21.75
N ILE A 37 -31.65 1.79 -22.46
CA ILE A 37 -30.64 1.16 -23.30
C ILE A 37 -30.30 2.10 -24.49
N LEU A 38 -29.02 2.43 -24.64
CA LEU A 38 -28.54 3.27 -25.74
C LEU A 38 -28.18 2.43 -26.96
N CYS A 39 -27.46 1.34 -26.76
CA CYS A 39 -27.08 0.43 -27.84
C CYS A 39 -26.75 -0.96 -27.28
N PHE A 40 -26.67 -1.91 -28.18
CA PHE A 40 -26.11 -3.24 -27.89
C PHE A 40 -25.29 -3.73 -29.06
N SER A 41 -24.30 -4.58 -28.79
CA SER A 41 -23.54 -5.31 -29.79
C SER A 41 -23.53 -6.80 -29.47
N ASN A 42 -23.70 -7.62 -30.50
CA ASN A 42 -23.71 -9.07 -30.39
C ASN A 42 -22.47 -9.68 -31.05
N HIS A 43 -21.79 -10.55 -30.33
CA HIS A 43 -20.63 -11.29 -30.80
C HIS A 43 -20.87 -12.79 -30.56
N GLU A 44 -20.03 -13.65 -31.09
CA GLU A 44 -20.21 -15.11 -31.02
C GLU A 44 -20.42 -15.64 -29.60
N ASN A 45 -19.66 -15.09 -28.63
CA ASN A 45 -19.65 -15.56 -27.24
C ASN A 45 -20.05 -14.51 -26.21
N ARG A 46 -20.49 -13.31 -26.63
CA ARG A 46 -20.85 -12.23 -25.71
C ARG A 46 -21.83 -11.24 -26.31
N VAL A 47 -22.57 -10.58 -25.43
CA VAL A 47 -23.41 -9.43 -25.75
C VAL A 47 -23.01 -8.26 -24.86
N ASN A 48 -22.76 -7.10 -25.46
CA ASN A 48 -22.57 -5.85 -24.74
C ASN A 48 -23.86 -5.03 -24.79
N VAL A 49 -24.28 -4.49 -23.65
CA VAL A 49 -25.46 -3.62 -23.53
C VAL A 49 -25.01 -2.32 -22.88
N THR A 50 -25.14 -1.21 -23.59
CA THR A 50 -24.81 0.12 -23.04
C THR A 50 -26.10 0.82 -22.62
N THR A 51 -26.20 1.16 -21.35
CA THR A 51 -27.37 1.80 -20.75
C THR A 51 -27.00 3.14 -20.14
N ARG A 52 -27.86 4.12 -20.29
CA ARG A 52 -27.80 5.41 -19.59
C ARG A 52 -28.77 5.40 -18.42
N TYR A 53 -28.29 5.77 -17.24
CA TYR A 53 -29.11 6.01 -16.05
C TYR A 53 -29.04 7.49 -15.69
N ALA A 54 -30.20 8.11 -15.52
CA ALA A 54 -30.32 9.50 -15.09
C ALA A 54 -30.99 9.55 -13.71
N TYR A 55 -30.32 10.19 -12.76
CA TYR A 55 -30.84 10.37 -11.39
C TYR A 55 -31.14 11.85 -11.15
N VAL A 56 -32.32 12.12 -10.61
CA VAL A 56 -32.84 13.46 -10.31
C VAL A 56 -33.30 13.57 -8.86
N GLY A 57 -33.37 14.81 -8.34
CA GLY A 57 -33.85 15.06 -6.97
C GLY A 57 -32.73 15.01 -5.91
N GLY A 58 -31.48 14.79 -6.29
CA GLY A 58 -30.30 15.02 -5.44
C GLY A 58 -29.82 16.47 -5.51
N LYS A 59 -28.65 16.77 -4.89
CA LYS A 59 -28.02 18.11 -4.96
C LYS A 59 -27.72 18.54 -6.39
N THR A 60 -27.29 17.60 -7.22
CA THR A 60 -27.05 17.78 -8.66
C THR A 60 -27.63 16.58 -9.42
N PRO A 61 -28.17 16.78 -10.63
CA PRO A 61 -28.54 15.65 -11.49
C PRO A 61 -27.30 14.82 -11.83
N LEU A 62 -27.43 13.49 -11.81
CA LEU A 62 -26.36 12.55 -12.16
C LEU A 62 -26.76 11.74 -13.37
N ILE A 63 -25.96 11.76 -14.43
CA ILE A 63 -26.13 10.89 -15.61
C ILE A 63 -24.92 9.96 -15.66
N VAL A 64 -25.20 8.65 -15.73
CA VAL A 64 -24.17 7.60 -15.79
C VAL A 64 -24.44 6.72 -17.01
N THR A 65 -23.41 6.46 -17.80
CA THR A 65 -23.46 5.48 -18.88
C THR A 65 -22.68 4.23 -18.45
N ILE A 66 -23.33 3.08 -18.49
CA ILE A 66 -22.78 1.79 -18.06
C ILE A 66 -22.78 0.82 -19.23
N ASN A 67 -21.67 0.12 -19.41
CA ASN A 67 -21.60 -1.02 -20.31
C ASN A 67 -21.70 -2.32 -19.52
N TYR A 68 -22.64 -3.16 -19.86
CA TYR A 68 -22.81 -4.53 -19.35
C TYR A 68 -22.32 -5.51 -20.40
N THR A 69 -21.46 -6.43 -20.01
CA THR A 69 -21.05 -7.52 -20.88
C THR A 69 -21.60 -8.85 -20.33
N LEU A 70 -22.43 -9.52 -21.10
CA LEU A 70 -22.86 -10.90 -20.87
C LEU A 70 -21.91 -11.81 -21.63
N LEU A 71 -21.01 -12.48 -20.94
CA LEU A 71 -19.98 -13.33 -21.53
C LEU A 71 -20.29 -14.80 -21.28
N VAL A 72 -20.30 -15.61 -22.34
CA VAL A 72 -20.31 -17.06 -22.23
C VAL A 72 -18.90 -17.54 -21.92
N LEU A 73 -18.73 -18.05 -20.70
CA LEU A 73 -17.44 -18.57 -20.25
C LEU A 73 -17.04 -19.83 -21.00
N SER A 74 -15.73 -20.08 -21.13
CA SER A 74 -15.18 -21.26 -21.78
C SER A 74 -15.82 -22.55 -21.25
N LYS A 75 -16.09 -23.52 -22.13
CA LYS A 75 -16.54 -24.86 -21.73
C LYS A 75 -15.48 -25.59 -20.90
N GLU A 76 -14.22 -25.33 -21.18
CA GLU A 76 -13.07 -25.88 -20.48
C GLU A 76 -12.42 -24.77 -19.64
N PRO A 77 -12.78 -24.64 -18.34
CA PRO A 77 -12.17 -23.66 -17.48
C PRO A 77 -10.69 -23.96 -17.30
N MET A 78 -9.87 -22.92 -17.09
CA MET A 78 -8.47 -23.08 -16.70
C MET A 78 -8.39 -23.95 -15.42
N ARG A 79 -7.38 -24.83 -15.33
CA ARG A 79 -7.12 -25.54 -14.07
C ARG A 79 -6.84 -24.52 -12.96
N PRO A 80 -7.65 -24.48 -11.88
CA PRO A 80 -7.43 -23.55 -10.80
C PRO A 80 -6.16 -23.88 -10.04
N ARG A 81 -5.52 -22.87 -9.45
CA ARG A 81 -4.39 -23.01 -8.52
C ARG A 81 -4.80 -22.51 -7.16
N TYR A 82 -4.52 -23.26 -6.10
CA TYR A 82 -4.86 -22.85 -4.74
C TYR A 82 -4.06 -21.63 -4.30
N GLU A 83 -4.73 -20.69 -3.58
CA GLU A 83 -4.04 -19.59 -2.89
C GLU A 83 -3.11 -20.14 -1.80
N ASP A 84 -1.94 -19.53 -1.67
CA ASP A 84 -0.98 -19.80 -0.61
C ASP A 84 -0.67 -18.49 0.15
N GLU A 85 -0.67 -18.54 1.48
CA GLU A 85 -0.42 -17.35 2.30
C GLU A 85 1.00 -16.80 2.16
N ARG A 86 1.93 -17.59 1.62
CA ARG A 86 3.33 -17.21 1.33
C ARG A 86 3.45 -16.45 0.01
N MET A 87 2.36 -16.32 -0.75
CA MET A 87 2.35 -15.70 -2.07
C MET A 87 1.15 -14.76 -2.22
N GLY A 88 1.42 -13.51 -2.55
CA GLY A 88 0.41 -12.46 -2.59
C GLY A 88 -0.33 -12.37 -3.93
N TYR A 89 -1.38 -13.14 -4.11
CA TYR A 89 -2.27 -13.03 -5.26
C TYR A 89 -3.70 -12.68 -4.84
N PHE A 90 -4.43 -11.96 -5.71
CA PHE A 90 -5.88 -11.92 -5.60
C PHE A 90 -6.44 -13.31 -5.79
N SER A 91 -7.61 -13.57 -5.22
CA SER A 91 -8.21 -14.90 -5.27
C SER A 91 -9.72 -14.84 -5.42
N THR A 92 -10.26 -15.86 -6.09
CA THR A 92 -11.69 -16.13 -6.19
C THR A 92 -12.07 -17.20 -5.18
N VAL A 93 -13.11 -16.97 -4.40
CA VAL A 93 -13.60 -17.92 -3.38
C VAL A 93 -14.71 -18.77 -3.96
N LYS A 94 -14.63 -20.08 -3.82
CA LYS A 94 -15.66 -21.03 -4.21
C LYS A 94 -16.21 -21.77 -3.00
N THR A 95 -17.51 -21.95 -2.90
CA THR A 95 -18.09 -22.82 -1.87
C THR A 95 -18.32 -24.22 -2.46
N VAL A 96 -17.70 -25.21 -1.84
CA VAL A 96 -17.79 -26.63 -2.27
C VAL A 96 -18.56 -27.43 -1.24
N TYR A 97 -19.60 -28.12 -1.71
CA TYR A 97 -20.41 -29.05 -0.95
C TYR A 97 -19.98 -30.46 -1.32
N ASN A 98 -19.59 -31.25 -0.33
CA ASN A 98 -19.21 -32.65 -0.50
C ASN A 98 -19.90 -33.51 0.56
N THR A 99 -20.49 -34.62 0.17
CA THR A 99 -21.21 -35.52 1.07
C THR A 99 -20.31 -36.22 2.08
N ALA A 100 -19.00 -36.35 1.79
CA ALA A 100 -18.02 -36.99 2.65
C ALA A 100 -17.21 -36.01 3.51
N LYS A 101 -17.30 -34.70 3.25
CA LYS A 101 -16.53 -33.65 3.95
C LYS A 101 -17.47 -32.49 4.31
N ARG A 102 -17.10 -31.75 5.37
CA ARG A 102 -17.77 -30.48 5.69
C ARG A 102 -17.69 -29.52 4.50
N VAL A 103 -18.63 -28.60 4.38
CA VAL A 103 -18.56 -27.48 3.43
C VAL A 103 -17.22 -26.75 3.62
N TYR A 104 -16.49 -26.51 2.54
CA TYR A 104 -15.23 -25.76 2.57
C TYR A 104 -15.21 -24.72 1.45
N ARG A 105 -14.36 -23.72 1.62
CA ARG A 105 -14.27 -22.57 0.72
C ARG A 105 -12.84 -22.41 0.20
N PRO A 106 -12.44 -23.21 -0.81
CA PRO A 106 -11.15 -23.04 -1.45
C PRO A 106 -11.07 -21.68 -2.12
N LYS A 107 -9.87 -21.11 -2.08
CA LYS A 107 -9.52 -19.88 -2.77
C LYS A 107 -8.62 -20.23 -3.93
N TYR A 108 -8.97 -19.74 -5.11
CA TYR A 108 -8.22 -19.93 -6.33
C TYR A 108 -7.53 -18.65 -6.74
N VAL A 109 -6.22 -18.73 -7.03
CA VAL A 109 -5.39 -17.61 -7.49
C VAL A 109 -5.97 -16.99 -8.76
N SER A 110 -6.10 -15.67 -8.74
CA SER A 110 -6.44 -14.91 -9.94
C SER A 110 -5.20 -14.76 -10.81
N ARG A 111 -5.19 -15.41 -11.98
CA ARG A 111 -4.06 -15.42 -12.91
C ARG A 111 -4.51 -15.57 -14.36
N TRP A 112 -3.72 -15.07 -15.30
CA TRP A 112 -3.94 -15.32 -16.72
C TRP A 112 -3.63 -16.77 -17.09
N ARG A 113 -4.30 -17.29 -18.13
CA ARG A 113 -3.97 -18.58 -18.71
C ARG A 113 -2.77 -18.43 -19.66
N ILE A 114 -1.56 -18.65 -19.15
CA ILE A 114 -0.31 -18.63 -19.91
C ILE A 114 0.16 -20.06 -20.11
N GLU A 115 -0.04 -20.57 -21.31
CA GLU A 115 0.26 -21.94 -21.71
C GLU A 115 0.91 -21.90 -23.10
N PRO A 116 1.85 -22.82 -23.43
CA PRO A 116 2.37 -22.92 -24.78
C PRO A 116 1.27 -23.40 -25.74
N ARG A 117 1.41 -23.10 -27.02
CA ARG A 117 0.56 -23.73 -28.04
C ARG A 117 0.79 -25.23 -28.05
N PRO A 118 -0.21 -26.06 -28.41
CA PRO A 118 -0.08 -27.51 -28.42
C PRO A 118 1.11 -28.03 -29.23
N ASP A 119 1.43 -27.38 -30.35
CA ASP A 119 2.55 -27.71 -31.22
C ASP A 119 3.92 -27.23 -30.68
N GLU A 120 3.94 -26.37 -29.67
CA GLU A 120 5.15 -25.82 -29.04
C GLU A 120 5.48 -26.44 -27.67
N VAL A 121 4.62 -27.30 -27.13
CA VAL A 121 4.82 -27.92 -25.81
C VAL A 121 6.17 -28.64 -25.72
N ALA A 122 6.56 -29.42 -26.73
CA ALA A 122 7.83 -30.12 -26.71
C ALA A 122 9.05 -29.17 -26.70
N ARG A 123 8.98 -28.06 -27.42
CA ARG A 123 10.02 -27.02 -27.43
C ARG A 123 10.13 -26.34 -26.09
N TYR A 124 8.99 -25.98 -25.49
CA TYR A 124 8.93 -25.42 -24.16
C TYR A 124 9.57 -26.34 -23.12
N GLN A 125 9.23 -27.63 -23.13
CA GLN A 125 9.80 -28.65 -22.24
C GLN A 125 11.31 -28.88 -22.47
N ALA A 126 11.79 -28.60 -23.68
CA ALA A 126 13.22 -28.62 -24.01
C ALA A 126 13.97 -27.35 -23.54
N GLY A 127 13.27 -26.39 -22.91
CA GLY A 127 13.86 -25.15 -22.39
C GLY A 127 13.97 -24.01 -23.42
N GLU A 128 13.32 -24.15 -24.59
CA GLU A 128 13.26 -23.08 -25.57
C GLU A 128 12.23 -22.00 -25.19
N LEU A 129 12.51 -20.75 -25.55
CA LEU A 129 11.55 -19.67 -25.41
C LEU A 129 10.44 -19.78 -26.46
N VAL A 130 9.19 -19.90 -26.01
CA VAL A 130 8.01 -19.96 -26.87
C VAL A 130 7.07 -18.76 -26.60
N GLU A 131 6.18 -18.48 -27.54
CA GLU A 131 5.10 -17.53 -27.30
C GLU A 131 3.91 -18.23 -26.63
N PRO A 132 3.17 -17.54 -25.74
CA PRO A 132 1.97 -18.10 -25.17
C PRO A 132 0.88 -18.29 -26.24
N ALA A 133 0.03 -19.30 -26.07
CA ALA A 133 -1.13 -19.50 -26.95
C ALA A 133 -2.05 -18.26 -26.98
N ARG A 134 -2.12 -17.54 -25.87
CA ARG A 134 -2.88 -16.29 -25.71
C ARG A 134 -2.02 -15.24 -24.99
N PRO A 135 -1.48 -14.25 -25.71
CA PRO A 135 -0.77 -13.14 -25.08
C PRO A 135 -1.74 -12.21 -24.33
N ILE A 136 -1.24 -11.51 -23.32
CA ILE A 136 -1.95 -10.45 -22.62
C ILE A 136 -1.75 -9.16 -23.42
N VAL A 137 -2.84 -8.63 -24.00
CA VAL A 137 -2.76 -7.43 -24.85
C VAL A 137 -3.43 -6.25 -24.17
N PHE A 138 -2.66 -5.20 -23.90
CA PHE A 138 -3.20 -3.93 -23.41
C PHE A 138 -3.27 -2.92 -24.54
N TYR A 139 -4.38 -2.17 -24.60
CA TYR A 139 -4.58 -1.09 -25.56
C TYR A 139 -4.54 0.26 -24.86
N PHE A 140 -3.76 1.19 -25.39
CA PHE A 140 -3.70 2.54 -24.87
C PHE A 140 -4.92 3.37 -25.26
N ASP A 141 -5.54 4.00 -24.27
CA ASP A 141 -6.51 5.07 -24.48
C ASP A 141 -5.87 6.19 -25.35
N PRO A 142 -6.51 6.61 -26.45
CA PRO A 142 -6.02 7.67 -27.33
C PRO A 142 -5.76 9.01 -26.61
N ALA A 143 -6.49 9.29 -25.52
CA ALA A 143 -6.31 10.49 -24.71
C ALA A 143 -5.03 10.48 -23.85
N THR A 144 -4.31 9.35 -23.78
CA THR A 144 -3.08 9.25 -22.96
C THR A 144 -1.99 10.18 -23.51
N PRO A 145 -1.45 11.12 -22.69
CA PRO A 145 -0.36 11.99 -23.11
C PRO A 145 0.89 11.21 -23.56
N ALA A 146 1.60 11.73 -24.56
CA ALA A 146 2.72 11.04 -25.21
C ALA A 146 3.83 10.62 -24.20
N LEU A 147 4.17 11.48 -23.26
CA LEU A 147 5.14 11.19 -22.21
C LEU A 147 4.71 9.97 -21.35
N ILE A 148 3.47 10.00 -20.87
CA ILE A 148 2.92 8.90 -20.04
C ILE A 148 2.91 7.61 -20.87
N LYS A 149 2.41 7.66 -22.10
CA LYS A 149 2.34 6.51 -23.01
C LYS A 149 3.71 5.87 -23.27
N LYS A 150 4.75 6.70 -23.50
CA LYS A 150 6.12 6.23 -23.72
C LYS A 150 6.64 5.39 -22.56
N TYR A 151 6.56 5.92 -21.34
CA TYR A 151 7.14 5.26 -20.17
C TYR A 151 6.21 4.20 -19.55
N ALA A 152 4.89 4.34 -19.69
CA ALA A 152 3.93 3.31 -19.32
C ALA A 152 4.14 2.04 -20.15
N ARG A 153 4.36 2.16 -21.47
CA ARG A 153 4.69 1.02 -22.33
C ARG A 153 5.91 0.26 -21.83
N LEU A 154 6.96 0.98 -21.42
CA LEU A 154 8.17 0.35 -20.87
C LEU A 154 7.88 -0.38 -19.56
N GLY A 155 7.11 0.23 -18.65
CA GLY A 155 6.75 -0.37 -17.36
C GLY A 155 5.94 -1.67 -17.52
N MET A 156 4.99 -1.69 -18.46
CA MET A 156 4.25 -2.93 -18.76
C MET A 156 5.16 -4.02 -19.33
N LEU A 157 6.01 -3.66 -20.29
CA LEU A 157 6.87 -4.62 -20.98
C LEU A 157 8.01 -5.16 -20.12
N ASP A 158 8.37 -4.50 -19.01
CA ASP A 158 9.38 -5.01 -18.06
C ASP A 158 9.04 -6.41 -17.53
N TRP A 159 7.75 -6.72 -17.37
CA TRP A 159 7.29 -8.02 -16.88
C TRP A 159 7.60 -9.18 -17.85
N ASN A 160 7.81 -8.90 -19.13
CA ASN A 160 8.20 -9.96 -20.07
C ASN A 160 9.51 -10.66 -19.63
N LYS A 161 10.43 -9.95 -18.96
CA LYS A 161 11.65 -10.56 -18.42
C LYS A 161 11.37 -11.66 -17.38
N ALA A 162 10.35 -11.45 -16.54
CA ALA A 162 9.95 -12.45 -15.57
C ALA A 162 9.28 -13.65 -16.25
N PHE A 163 8.54 -13.44 -17.33
CA PHE A 163 7.99 -14.53 -18.16
C PHE A 163 9.06 -15.24 -18.97
N GLU A 164 10.07 -14.55 -19.48
CA GLU A 164 11.22 -15.16 -20.15
C GLU A 164 11.99 -16.10 -19.23
N ALA A 165 12.09 -15.76 -17.94
CA ALA A 165 12.72 -16.62 -16.94
C ALA A 165 11.99 -17.97 -16.72
N ILE A 166 10.73 -18.08 -17.16
CA ILE A 166 9.93 -19.31 -17.13
C ILE A 166 9.61 -19.87 -18.52
N GLY A 167 10.35 -19.45 -19.55
CA GLY A 167 10.27 -20.01 -20.89
C GLY A 167 9.29 -19.35 -21.86
N PHE A 168 8.67 -18.20 -21.50
CA PHE A 168 7.74 -17.49 -22.39
C PHE A 168 8.28 -16.13 -22.83
N LYS A 169 8.22 -15.83 -24.13
CA LYS A 169 8.50 -14.51 -24.69
C LYS A 169 7.22 -13.83 -25.17
N ASN A 170 7.22 -12.49 -25.25
CA ASN A 170 6.12 -11.68 -25.79
C ASN A 170 4.76 -11.92 -25.10
N VAL A 171 4.77 -12.25 -23.81
CA VAL A 171 3.54 -12.52 -23.05
C VAL A 171 2.69 -11.27 -22.94
N ILE A 172 3.31 -10.12 -22.59
CA ILE A 172 2.63 -8.83 -22.53
C ILE A 172 2.92 -8.08 -23.82
N GLN A 173 1.85 -7.67 -24.48
CA GLN A 173 1.88 -6.84 -25.68
C GLN A 173 1.11 -5.55 -25.42
N VAL A 174 1.62 -4.45 -25.96
CA VAL A 174 1.00 -3.13 -25.77
C VAL A 174 0.76 -2.50 -27.14
N ARG A 175 -0.48 -2.17 -27.43
CA ARG A 175 -0.96 -1.68 -28.72
C ARG A 175 -1.71 -0.36 -28.56
N ASP A 176 -1.88 0.37 -29.67
CA ASP A 176 -2.81 1.48 -29.77
C ASP A 176 -4.21 0.98 -30.17
N PHE A 177 -5.26 1.75 -29.91
CA PHE A 177 -6.60 1.41 -30.37
C PHE A 177 -6.57 1.23 -31.90
N PRO A 178 -7.11 0.11 -32.41
CA PRO A 178 -7.01 -0.21 -33.83
C PRO A 178 -7.86 0.68 -34.74
N GLY A 179 -8.82 1.42 -34.20
CA GLY A 179 -9.70 2.31 -34.95
C GLY A 179 -10.77 2.96 -34.10
N LYS A 180 -11.60 3.80 -34.72
CA LYS A 180 -12.68 4.56 -34.03
C LYS A 180 -13.80 3.65 -33.51
N ASP A 181 -14.02 2.50 -34.13
CA ASP A 181 -15.08 1.54 -33.79
C ASP A 181 -14.62 0.53 -32.72
N PHE A 182 -13.41 0.72 -32.16
CA PHE A 182 -12.88 -0.14 -31.11
C PHE A 182 -13.66 0.08 -29.80
N ASN A 183 -14.31 -0.97 -29.31
CA ASN A 183 -15.04 -0.92 -28.06
C ASN A 183 -14.11 -1.25 -26.88
N SER A 184 -13.58 -0.22 -26.25
CA SER A 184 -12.73 -0.36 -25.05
C SER A 184 -13.47 -0.85 -23.81
N GLU A 185 -14.81 -0.81 -23.82
CA GLU A 185 -15.66 -1.26 -22.70
C GLU A 185 -16.02 -2.77 -22.78
N ASP A 186 -15.57 -3.44 -23.84
CA ASP A 186 -15.77 -4.88 -23.99
C ASP A 186 -14.94 -5.67 -22.98
N LEU A 187 -15.53 -6.58 -22.23
CA LEU A 187 -14.88 -7.37 -21.18
C LEU A 187 -13.74 -8.28 -21.71
N THR A 188 -13.60 -8.46 -23.01
CA THR A 188 -12.49 -9.22 -23.61
C THR A 188 -11.29 -8.36 -23.99
N VAL A 189 -11.34 -7.07 -23.67
CA VAL A 189 -10.33 -6.08 -24.03
C VAL A 189 -9.73 -5.46 -22.78
N SER A 190 -8.41 -5.55 -22.63
CA SER A 190 -7.69 -4.91 -21.53
C SER A 190 -7.10 -3.58 -21.98
N CYS A 191 -7.29 -2.53 -21.19
CA CYS A 191 -6.87 -1.18 -21.54
C CYS A 191 -5.99 -0.53 -20.46
N PHE A 192 -5.11 0.36 -20.93
CA PHE A 192 -4.57 1.43 -20.11
C PHE A 192 -5.49 2.64 -20.28
N ARG A 193 -6.27 2.95 -19.23
CA ARG A 193 -7.28 4.00 -19.23
C ARG A 193 -6.72 5.27 -18.62
N TYR A 194 -6.74 6.34 -19.38
CA TYR A 194 -6.34 7.66 -18.90
C TYR A 194 -7.55 8.43 -18.37
N ILE A 195 -7.48 8.86 -17.10
CA ILE A 195 -8.59 9.53 -16.39
C ILE A 195 -8.14 10.95 -16.01
N PRO A 196 -8.59 11.99 -16.75
CA PRO A 196 -8.23 13.38 -16.50
C PRO A 196 -9.02 13.95 -15.30
N THR A 197 -8.51 13.73 -14.11
CA THR A 197 -9.13 14.15 -12.85
C THR A 197 -8.08 14.67 -11.87
N GLU A 198 -8.53 15.42 -10.86
CA GLU A 198 -7.69 15.89 -9.75
C GLU A 198 -7.33 14.78 -8.75
N GLU A 199 -7.97 13.63 -8.82
CA GLU A 199 -7.62 12.48 -7.98
C GLU A 199 -6.21 12.00 -8.31
N ALA A 200 -5.38 11.82 -7.27
CA ALA A 200 -4.01 11.32 -7.40
C ALA A 200 -3.97 9.84 -7.08
N ASN A 201 -4.24 8.99 -8.07
CA ASN A 201 -4.29 7.54 -7.92
C ASN A 201 -3.87 6.81 -9.20
N ALA A 202 -3.50 5.54 -9.07
CA ALA A 202 -3.42 4.56 -10.15
C ALA A 202 -3.94 3.22 -9.60
N ALA A 203 -4.49 2.35 -10.45
CA ALA A 203 -5.00 1.07 -9.99
C ALA A 203 -5.04 0.03 -11.13
N GLY A 204 -4.55 -1.17 -10.88
CA GLY A 204 -4.84 -2.35 -11.68
C GLY A 204 -6.16 -3.00 -11.24
N ARG A 205 -7.06 -3.25 -12.20
CA ARG A 205 -8.36 -3.88 -11.97
C ARG A 205 -8.46 -5.15 -12.81
N ILE A 206 -9.02 -6.22 -12.24
CA ILE A 206 -9.15 -7.51 -12.91
C ILE A 206 -10.58 -8.04 -12.84
N TRP A 207 -10.99 -8.73 -13.92
CA TRP A 207 -12.19 -9.55 -13.98
C TRP A 207 -11.80 -11.01 -14.15
N THR A 208 -12.42 -11.90 -13.39
CA THR A 208 -12.02 -13.32 -13.35
C THR A 208 -13.18 -14.25 -13.59
N ASP A 209 -12.88 -15.42 -14.17
CA ASP A 209 -13.79 -16.56 -14.20
C ASP A 209 -13.97 -17.10 -12.76
N PRO A 210 -15.19 -17.06 -12.20
CA PRO A 210 -15.43 -17.46 -10.81
C PRO A 210 -15.21 -18.97 -10.56
N ARG A 211 -15.07 -19.78 -11.63
CA ARG A 211 -14.86 -21.23 -11.53
C ARG A 211 -13.39 -21.60 -11.29
N SER A 212 -12.45 -20.78 -11.80
CA SER A 212 -11.02 -21.11 -11.87
C SER A 212 -10.10 -20.01 -11.36
N GLY A 213 -10.56 -18.76 -11.24
CA GLY A 213 -9.71 -17.61 -11.03
C GLY A 213 -8.98 -17.13 -12.29
N GLU A 214 -9.27 -17.69 -13.49
CA GLU A 214 -8.69 -17.20 -14.75
C GLU A 214 -9.03 -15.72 -14.94
N ILE A 215 -8.01 -14.86 -15.10
CA ILE A 215 -8.22 -13.46 -15.44
C ILE A 215 -8.69 -13.40 -16.89
N ILE A 216 -9.86 -12.80 -17.10
CA ILE A 216 -10.48 -12.62 -18.41
C ILE A 216 -10.07 -11.28 -19.00
N GLN A 217 -9.99 -10.25 -18.15
CA GLN A 217 -9.71 -8.88 -18.52
C GLN A 217 -9.01 -8.16 -17.35
N ALA A 218 -8.12 -7.23 -17.67
CA ALA A 218 -7.54 -6.34 -16.70
C ALA A 218 -7.40 -4.93 -17.28
N ASP A 219 -7.77 -3.92 -16.49
CA ASP A 219 -7.52 -2.53 -16.83
C ASP A 219 -6.50 -1.90 -15.89
N ILE A 220 -5.64 -1.05 -16.43
CA ILE A 220 -4.78 -0.15 -15.66
C ILE A 220 -5.40 1.23 -15.73
N LEU A 221 -5.90 1.72 -14.60
CA LEU A 221 -6.48 3.04 -14.46
C LEU A 221 -5.39 4.02 -14.07
N TRP A 222 -5.16 5.03 -14.89
CA TRP A 222 -4.19 6.07 -14.66
C TRP A 222 -4.89 7.42 -14.48
N TYR A 223 -4.96 7.90 -13.27
CA TYR A 223 -5.48 9.23 -12.95
C TYR A 223 -4.41 10.27 -13.21
N HIS A 224 -4.74 11.37 -13.92
CA HIS A 224 -3.73 12.35 -14.34
C HIS A 224 -2.86 12.84 -13.18
N ASN A 225 -3.50 13.16 -12.06
CA ASN A 225 -2.83 13.82 -10.93
C ASN A 225 -1.88 12.90 -10.13
N VAL A 226 -1.77 11.62 -10.49
CA VAL A 226 -0.73 10.74 -9.93
C VAL A 226 0.67 11.26 -10.26
N VAL A 227 0.84 11.98 -11.37
CA VAL A 227 2.11 12.64 -11.76
C VAL A 227 2.57 13.60 -10.65
N ARG A 228 1.65 14.40 -10.10
CA ARG A 228 1.93 15.30 -8.97
C ARG A 228 2.35 14.51 -7.71
N LEU A 229 1.67 13.42 -7.40
CA LEU A 229 1.98 12.57 -6.26
C LEU A 229 3.38 11.94 -6.38
N LEU A 230 3.73 11.47 -7.57
CA LEU A 230 5.06 10.92 -7.86
C LEU A 230 6.16 11.99 -7.68
N GLN A 231 5.90 13.22 -8.12
CA GLN A 231 6.82 14.34 -7.97
C GLN A 231 6.98 14.74 -6.48
N GLU A 232 5.90 14.81 -5.73
CA GLU A 232 5.89 15.08 -4.29
C GLU A 232 6.73 14.05 -3.53
N TRP A 233 6.50 12.76 -3.75
CA TRP A 233 7.27 11.70 -3.10
C TRP A 233 8.75 11.76 -3.47
N CYS A 234 9.06 11.98 -4.74
CA CYS A 234 10.43 12.08 -5.21
C CYS A 234 11.17 13.24 -4.51
N PHE A 235 10.55 14.42 -4.46
CA PHE A 235 11.11 15.59 -3.77
C PHE A 235 11.35 15.31 -2.27
N ILE A 236 10.31 14.91 -1.54
CA ILE A 236 10.39 14.73 -0.08
C ILE A 236 11.36 13.60 0.33
N GLN A 237 11.52 12.60 -0.50
CA GLN A 237 12.35 11.44 -0.18
C GLN A 237 13.80 11.58 -0.65
N THR A 238 14.07 12.35 -1.71
CA THR A 238 15.40 12.35 -2.33
C THR A 238 16.03 13.73 -2.57
N ALA A 239 15.32 14.84 -2.44
CA ALA A 239 15.86 16.18 -2.73
C ALA A 239 17.08 16.56 -1.87
N ALA A 240 17.25 15.96 -0.70
CA ALA A 240 18.46 16.14 0.11
C ALA A 240 19.72 15.64 -0.62
N ALA A 241 19.63 14.47 -1.28
CA ALA A 241 20.73 13.80 -1.94
C ALA A 241 20.78 14.04 -3.46
N ASP A 242 19.65 14.38 -4.09
CA ASP A 242 19.52 14.55 -5.55
C ASP A 242 19.09 15.98 -5.91
N PRO A 243 20.00 16.82 -6.40
CA PRO A 243 19.66 18.17 -6.85
C PRO A 243 18.70 18.21 -8.04
N SER A 244 18.65 17.19 -8.89
CA SER A 244 17.84 17.16 -10.11
C SER A 244 16.34 17.18 -9.85
N VAL A 245 15.92 16.80 -8.62
CA VAL A 245 14.51 16.75 -8.23
C VAL A 245 14.02 17.99 -7.48
N ARG A 246 14.88 18.99 -7.27
CA ARG A 246 14.53 20.25 -6.56
C ARG A 246 13.72 21.20 -7.43
N ASN A 247 13.78 21.04 -8.74
CA ASN A 247 13.08 21.90 -9.70
C ASN A 247 11.55 21.73 -9.61
N LYS A 248 10.83 22.81 -9.97
CA LYS A 248 9.36 22.81 -10.06
C LYS A 248 8.84 21.76 -11.02
N GLU A 249 9.51 21.61 -12.17
CA GLU A 249 9.23 20.57 -13.15
C GLU A 249 10.40 19.60 -13.20
N LEU A 250 10.12 18.32 -13.04
CA LEU A 250 11.11 17.28 -13.20
C LEU A 250 11.45 17.10 -14.68
N SER A 251 12.71 16.78 -14.97
CA SER A 251 13.10 16.42 -16.34
C SER A 251 12.28 15.21 -16.84
N GLU A 252 12.13 15.11 -18.17
CA GLU A 252 11.46 13.96 -18.80
C GLU A 252 12.06 12.64 -18.33
N GLU A 253 13.38 12.57 -18.16
CA GLU A 253 14.07 11.35 -17.74
C GLU A 253 13.67 10.95 -16.32
N VAL A 254 13.65 11.87 -15.37
CA VAL A 254 13.28 11.62 -13.98
C VAL A 254 11.80 11.23 -13.88
N MET A 255 10.91 12.08 -14.45
CA MET A 255 9.48 11.81 -14.45
C MET A 255 9.15 10.50 -15.17
N GLY A 256 9.83 10.21 -16.26
CA GLY A 256 9.67 8.97 -17.01
C GLY A 256 10.01 7.72 -16.20
N LYS A 257 11.08 7.75 -15.40
CA LYS A 257 11.44 6.65 -14.49
C LYS A 257 10.35 6.43 -13.44
N LEU A 258 9.79 7.50 -12.87
CA LEU A 258 8.71 7.42 -11.89
C LEU A 258 7.42 6.85 -12.48
N ILE A 259 7.04 7.30 -13.71
CA ILE A 259 5.89 6.76 -14.44
C ILE A 259 6.11 5.26 -14.74
N ARG A 260 7.29 4.88 -15.25
CA ARG A 260 7.63 3.48 -15.54
C ARG A 260 7.48 2.59 -14.32
N TYR A 261 8.01 3.04 -13.17
CA TYR A 261 7.85 2.34 -11.89
C TYR A 261 6.39 2.15 -11.51
N ALA A 262 5.61 3.24 -11.48
CA ALA A 262 4.22 3.17 -11.08
C ALA A 262 3.40 2.26 -12.00
N VAL A 263 3.60 2.35 -13.33
CA VAL A 263 2.88 1.48 -14.28
C VAL A 263 3.35 0.03 -14.19
N ALA A 264 4.62 -0.24 -13.95
CA ALA A 264 5.08 -1.61 -13.72
C ALA A 264 4.43 -2.20 -12.44
N HIS A 265 4.25 -1.42 -11.38
CA HIS A 265 3.51 -1.81 -10.18
C HIS A 265 2.04 -2.13 -10.49
N GLU A 266 1.31 -1.24 -11.19
CA GLU A 266 -0.08 -1.47 -11.57
C GLU A 266 -0.23 -2.67 -12.52
N THR A 267 0.77 -2.92 -13.38
CA THR A 267 0.80 -4.12 -14.22
C THR A 267 0.90 -5.39 -13.38
N GLY A 268 1.65 -5.37 -12.28
CA GLY A 268 1.68 -6.48 -11.32
C GLY A 268 0.29 -6.78 -10.75
N HIS A 269 -0.51 -5.75 -10.44
CA HIS A 269 -1.92 -5.94 -10.05
C HIS A 269 -2.76 -6.53 -11.17
N ALA A 270 -2.55 -6.08 -12.41
CA ALA A 270 -3.21 -6.63 -13.60
C ALA A 270 -2.78 -8.09 -13.91
N LEU A 271 -1.65 -8.54 -13.36
CA LEU A 271 -1.20 -9.94 -13.35
C LEU A 271 -1.74 -10.73 -12.14
N GLY A 272 -2.58 -10.14 -11.31
CA GLY A 272 -3.20 -10.78 -10.15
C GLY A 272 -2.45 -10.62 -8.84
N MET A 273 -1.32 -9.92 -8.79
CA MET A 273 -0.50 -9.77 -7.59
C MET A 273 -1.08 -8.76 -6.60
N LYS A 274 -0.96 -9.03 -5.32
CA LYS A 274 -1.17 -8.09 -4.22
C LYS A 274 0.16 -7.42 -3.83
N HIS A 275 0.08 -6.38 -3.01
CA HIS A 275 1.28 -5.77 -2.45
C HIS A 275 2.11 -6.75 -1.62
N ASN A 276 3.44 -6.65 -1.73
CA ASN A 276 4.39 -7.30 -0.82
C ASN A 276 5.18 -6.25 -0.05
N MET A 277 4.63 -5.77 1.07
CA MET A 277 5.26 -4.74 1.90
C MET A 277 6.50 -5.24 2.65
N ARG A 278 6.75 -6.56 2.66
CA ARG A 278 7.94 -7.14 3.29
C ARG A 278 9.18 -7.09 2.41
N ALA A 279 9.01 -6.84 1.12
CA ALA A 279 10.09 -6.90 0.16
C ALA A 279 11.21 -5.87 0.43
N SER A 280 10.88 -4.68 0.94
CA SER A 280 11.87 -3.68 1.35
C SER A 280 12.61 -4.05 2.64
N PHE A 281 11.99 -4.84 3.52
CA PHE A 281 12.64 -5.35 4.74
C PHE A 281 13.71 -6.42 4.45
N ALA A 282 13.71 -6.99 3.26
CA ALA A 282 14.69 -8.00 2.84
C ALA A 282 16.12 -7.46 2.71
N TYR A 283 16.30 -6.15 2.60
CA TYR A 283 17.61 -5.54 2.38
C TYR A 283 18.14 -4.84 3.63
N PRO A 284 19.44 -5.04 3.98
CA PRO A 284 20.05 -4.29 5.07
C PRO A 284 20.05 -2.78 4.77
N VAL A 285 19.72 -1.95 5.76
CA VAL A 285 19.69 -0.48 5.62
C VAL A 285 21.01 0.08 5.04
N ASP A 286 22.16 -0.43 5.51
CA ASP A 286 23.47 0.04 5.03
C ASP A 286 23.71 -0.26 3.54
N SER A 287 23.13 -1.34 3.04
CA SER A 287 23.24 -1.73 1.62
C SER A 287 22.52 -0.73 0.70
N LEU A 288 21.50 -0.03 1.19
CA LEU A 288 20.78 0.99 0.43
C LEU A 288 21.59 2.26 0.19
N ARG A 289 22.73 2.41 0.86
CA ARG A 289 23.74 3.46 0.64
C ARG A 289 24.98 2.97 -0.11
N SER A 290 24.95 1.72 -0.59
CA SER A 290 26.03 1.13 -1.40
C SER A 290 25.74 1.29 -2.89
N PRO A 291 26.64 1.92 -3.68
CA PRO A 291 26.50 2.03 -5.14
C PRO A 291 26.38 0.66 -5.81
N SER A 292 27.29 -0.26 -5.52
CA SER A 292 27.31 -1.59 -6.13
C SER A 292 26.07 -2.42 -5.80
N PHE A 293 25.55 -2.29 -4.57
CA PHE A 293 24.34 -2.97 -4.15
C PHE A 293 23.11 -2.40 -4.86
N THR A 294 22.88 -1.08 -4.76
CA THR A 294 21.67 -0.45 -5.30
C THR A 294 21.61 -0.49 -6.83
N GLN A 295 22.77 -0.46 -7.51
CA GLN A 295 22.82 -0.64 -8.97
C GLN A 295 22.44 -2.06 -9.40
N LYS A 296 22.77 -3.07 -8.60
CA LYS A 296 22.52 -4.47 -8.92
C LYS A 296 21.12 -4.94 -8.47
N TYR A 297 20.71 -4.56 -7.26
CA TYR A 297 19.52 -5.12 -6.61
C TYR A 297 18.38 -4.11 -6.42
N GLY A 298 18.60 -2.81 -6.68
CA GLY A 298 17.63 -1.76 -6.37
C GLY A 298 17.47 -1.53 -4.88
N THR A 299 16.28 -1.12 -4.46
CA THR A 299 15.98 -0.74 -3.07
C THR A 299 14.97 -1.66 -2.38
N THR A 300 14.37 -2.62 -3.10
CA THR A 300 13.42 -3.60 -2.60
C THR A 300 13.47 -4.88 -3.43
N ALA A 301 13.08 -6.00 -2.84
CA ALA A 301 13.01 -7.29 -3.51
C ALA A 301 11.77 -7.47 -4.40
N SER A 302 10.82 -6.53 -4.39
CA SER A 302 9.61 -6.58 -5.23
C SER A 302 9.13 -5.19 -5.61
N ILE A 303 8.71 -5.02 -6.88
CA ILE A 303 8.03 -3.81 -7.33
C ILE A 303 6.64 -3.65 -6.71
N MET A 304 6.06 -4.72 -6.17
CA MET A 304 4.77 -4.71 -5.49
C MET A 304 4.83 -4.14 -4.07
N ASP A 305 6.00 -3.65 -3.65
CA ASP A 305 6.19 -2.89 -2.41
C ASP A 305 5.96 -1.38 -2.64
N TYR A 306 5.58 -0.68 -1.59
CA TYR A 306 5.58 0.79 -1.57
C TYR A 306 6.94 1.34 -1.10
N ALA A 307 8.02 0.79 -1.63
CA ALA A 307 9.39 1.26 -1.36
C ALA A 307 9.68 2.67 -1.93
N ARG A 308 8.91 3.09 -2.95
CA ARG A 308 8.98 4.41 -3.60
C ARG A 308 10.41 4.82 -3.95
N ASN A 309 10.97 5.87 -3.31
CA ASN A 309 12.31 6.36 -3.58
C ASN A 309 13.27 6.08 -2.41
N ASN A 310 14.57 6.09 -2.68
CA ASN A 310 15.61 5.77 -1.70
C ASN A 310 15.83 6.92 -0.70
N TYR A 311 14.97 7.04 0.30
CA TYR A 311 15.08 8.05 1.34
C TYR A 311 16.19 7.76 2.37
N VAL A 312 16.84 6.61 2.29
CA VAL A 312 17.99 6.24 3.15
C VAL A 312 19.27 6.88 2.64
N ALA A 313 19.36 7.13 1.33
CA ALA A 313 20.50 7.82 0.73
C ALA A 313 20.68 9.23 1.31
N GLN A 314 21.92 9.64 1.53
CA GLN A 314 22.29 10.91 2.13
C GLN A 314 23.02 11.79 1.11
N PRO A 315 23.17 13.11 1.34
CA PRO A 315 24.01 13.98 0.50
C PRO A 315 25.38 13.36 0.23
N GLY A 316 25.79 13.35 -1.05
CA GLY A 316 27.03 12.69 -1.51
C GLY A 316 26.87 11.23 -1.96
N ASP A 317 25.74 10.58 -1.68
CA ASP A 317 25.52 9.19 -2.09
C ASP A 317 25.20 9.07 -3.58
N LEU A 318 24.49 10.05 -4.17
CA LEU A 318 24.21 10.09 -5.61
C LEU A 318 25.49 10.16 -6.43
N GLU A 319 26.42 11.04 -6.03
CA GLU A 319 27.71 11.24 -6.70
C GLU A 319 28.59 9.98 -6.63
N ARG A 320 28.41 9.17 -5.60
CA ARG A 320 29.04 7.84 -5.49
C ARG A 320 28.36 6.78 -6.35
N GLY A 321 27.20 7.06 -6.94
CA GLY A 321 26.45 6.16 -7.80
C GLY A 321 25.34 5.36 -7.10
N VAL A 322 24.93 5.75 -5.90
CA VAL A 322 23.76 5.14 -5.23
C VAL A 322 22.49 5.47 -6.02
N LYS A 323 21.61 4.49 -6.21
CA LYS A 323 20.32 4.67 -6.89
C LYS A 323 19.31 5.38 -6.00
N MET A 324 18.74 6.47 -6.53
CA MET A 324 17.68 7.25 -5.90
C MET A 324 16.28 6.88 -6.39
N THR A 325 16.21 6.41 -7.63
CA THR A 325 14.95 6.09 -8.30
C THR A 325 14.37 4.76 -7.82
N PRO A 326 13.05 4.59 -7.96
CA PRO A 326 12.38 3.34 -7.66
C PRO A 326 13.00 2.13 -8.36
N PRO A 327 12.88 0.95 -7.75
CA PRO A 327 13.37 -0.28 -8.35
C PRO A 327 12.56 -0.66 -9.58
N LEU A 328 13.17 -1.49 -10.41
CA LEU A 328 12.45 -2.34 -11.37
C LEU A 328 12.06 -3.67 -10.67
N LEU A 329 11.67 -4.69 -11.46
CA LEU A 329 11.34 -6.01 -10.92
C LEU A 329 12.47 -6.57 -10.04
N GLY A 330 12.11 -7.04 -8.87
CA GLY A 330 13.01 -7.66 -7.92
C GLY A 330 12.92 -9.19 -7.89
N PRO A 331 13.78 -9.86 -7.11
CA PRO A 331 13.80 -11.33 -7.01
C PRO A 331 12.43 -11.95 -6.66
N PHE A 332 11.66 -11.32 -5.80
CA PHE A 332 10.32 -11.80 -5.43
C PHE A 332 9.36 -11.77 -6.61
N ASP A 333 9.44 -10.77 -7.49
CA ASP A 333 8.56 -10.64 -8.66
C ASP A 333 8.79 -11.79 -9.64
N TYR A 334 10.06 -12.13 -9.90
CA TYR A 334 10.41 -13.31 -10.72
C TYR A 334 9.91 -14.60 -10.09
N PHE A 335 10.09 -14.77 -8.78
CA PHE A 335 9.59 -15.95 -8.08
C PHE A 335 8.06 -16.00 -8.08
N SER A 336 7.39 -14.87 -7.92
CA SER A 336 5.94 -14.77 -7.97
C SER A 336 5.39 -15.19 -9.33
N VAL A 337 6.02 -14.73 -10.43
CA VAL A 337 5.67 -15.18 -11.79
C VAL A 337 5.96 -16.66 -11.96
N GLN A 338 7.12 -17.16 -11.50
CA GLN A 338 7.47 -18.58 -11.55
C GLN A 338 6.41 -19.43 -10.86
N TRP A 339 6.04 -19.09 -9.63
CA TRP A 339 5.09 -19.85 -8.86
C TRP A 339 3.69 -19.85 -9.48
N ALA A 340 3.20 -18.70 -9.97
CA ALA A 340 1.83 -18.59 -10.46
C ALA A 340 1.68 -19.06 -11.92
N TYR A 341 2.69 -18.91 -12.77
CA TYR A 341 2.55 -19.01 -14.22
C TYR A 341 3.32 -20.15 -14.85
N THR A 342 4.25 -20.83 -14.15
CA THR A 342 4.89 -22.03 -14.73
C THR A 342 3.85 -23.13 -14.95
N PRO A 343 3.68 -23.65 -16.18
CA PRO A 343 2.83 -24.79 -16.47
C PRO A 343 3.33 -26.06 -15.78
N ILE A 344 2.43 -26.79 -15.13
CA ILE A 344 2.73 -28.07 -14.46
C ILE A 344 2.04 -29.18 -15.26
N PHE A 345 2.77 -29.80 -16.19
CA PHE A 345 2.21 -30.75 -17.15
C PHE A 345 1.86 -32.13 -16.55
N ASN A 346 2.54 -32.52 -15.48
CA ASN A 346 2.35 -33.79 -14.80
C ASN A 346 1.30 -33.78 -13.68
N ALA A 347 0.46 -32.74 -13.64
CA ALA A 347 -0.66 -32.63 -12.72
C ALA A 347 -1.96 -32.48 -13.51
N GLU A 348 -3.00 -33.19 -13.11
CA GLU A 348 -4.35 -33.09 -13.70
C GLU A 348 -5.30 -32.28 -12.80
N THR A 349 -5.04 -32.26 -11.49
CA THR A 349 -5.86 -31.61 -10.47
C THR A 349 -5.10 -30.49 -9.76
N PRO A 350 -5.80 -29.52 -9.15
CA PRO A 350 -5.17 -28.50 -8.32
C PRO A 350 -4.40 -29.08 -7.12
N GLU A 351 -4.86 -30.21 -6.58
CA GLU A 351 -4.22 -30.91 -5.47
C GLU A 351 -2.86 -31.49 -5.85
N GLU A 352 -2.73 -32.01 -7.06
CA GLU A 352 -1.46 -32.56 -7.57
C GLU A 352 -0.43 -31.44 -7.84
N GLU A 353 -0.87 -30.22 -8.22
CA GLU A 353 0.02 -29.07 -8.34
C GLU A 353 0.70 -28.71 -7.02
N LEU A 354 0.03 -28.91 -5.85
CA LEU A 354 0.55 -28.52 -4.55
C LEU A 354 1.94 -29.10 -4.25
N VAL A 355 2.23 -30.33 -4.71
CA VAL A 355 3.54 -30.97 -4.48
C VAL A 355 4.66 -30.17 -5.15
N VAL A 356 4.45 -29.77 -6.40
CA VAL A 356 5.43 -28.99 -7.18
C VAL A 356 5.57 -27.58 -6.60
N LEU A 357 4.44 -26.93 -6.26
CA LEU A 357 4.42 -25.57 -5.70
C LEU A 357 5.09 -25.52 -4.31
N GLU A 358 4.88 -26.55 -3.47
CA GLU A 358 5.55 -26.66 -2.18
C GLU A 358 7.06 -26.83 -2.35
N GLN A 359 7.51 -27.59 -3.34
CA GLN A 359 8.92 -27.75 -3.65
C GLN A 359 9.57 -26.39 -4.01
N MET A 360 8.88 -25.54 -4.79
CA MET A 360 9.38 -24.19 -5.11
C MET A 360 9.63 -23.35 -3.86
N PHE A 361 8.75 -23.43 -2.85
CA PHE A 361 8.97 -22.73 -1.57
C PHE A 361 10.13 -23.33 -0.77
N ARG A 362 10.27 -24.65 -0.74
CA ARG A 362 11.37 -25.33 -0.04
C ARG A 362 12.73 -24.94 -0.61
N GLU A 363 12.84 -24.76 -1.91
CA GLU A 363 14.06 -24.29 -2.58
C GLU A 363 14.44 -22.87 -2.21
N LYS A 364 13.46 -22.01 -1.88
CA LYS A 364 13.72 -20.63 -1.40
C LYS A 364 14.03 -20.60 0.09
N GLY A 365 13.56 -21.57 0.86
CA GLY A 365 13.80 -21.66 2.31
C GLY A 365 13.27 -20.45 3.08
N SER A 366 14.10 -19.96 3.98
CA SER A 366 13.80 -18.75 4.78
C SER A 366 14.54 -17.50 4.25
N ASP A 367 14.98 -17.50 2.99
CA ASP A 367 15.65 -16.35 2.39
C ASP A 367 14.71 -15.13 2.38
N PRO A 368 15.09 -14.01 3.03
CA PRO A 368 14.27 -12.81 3.13
C PRO A 368 13.79 -12.27 1.78
N LEU A 369 14.54 -12.51 0.71
CA LEU A 369 14.20 -12.06 -0.66
C LEU A 369 12.89 -12.65 -1.18
N TYR A 370 12.45 -13.79 -0.63
CA TYR A 370 11.28 -14.54 -1.08
C TYR A 370 10.16 -14.61 -0.04
N LEU A 371 10.26 -13.82 1.03
CA LEU A 371 9.20 -13.73 2.03
C LEU A 371 8.12 -12.72 1.62
N TYR A 372 6.91 -13.01 2.01
CA TYR A 372 5.73 -12.21 1.70
C TYR A 372 5.04 -11.70 2.98
N ALA A 373 4.65 -10.44 2.98
CA ALA A 373 3.66 -9.90 3.90
C ALA A 373 2.90 -8.72 3.26
N ASN A 374 1.60 -8.69 3.51
CA ASN A 374 0.74 -7.55 3.20
C ASN A 374 0.31 -6.89 4.52
N MET A 375 0.14 -5.57 4.56
CA MET A 375 -0.36 -4.83 5.73
C MET A 375 -1.66 -5.41 6.32
N ALA A 376 -2.48 -6.05 5.49
CA ALA A 376 -3.73 -6.70 5.90
C ALA A 376 -3.55 -8.15 6.39
N MET A 377 -2.33 -8.71 6.28
CA MET A 377 -2.04 -10.09 6.70
C MET A 377 -1.45 -10.07 8.09
N GLY A 378 -2.16 -10.64 8.98
CA GLY A 378 -1.71 -10.84 10.34
C GLY A 378 -2.87 -10.81 11.32
N PRO A 379 -2.66 -11.36 12.48
CA PRO A 379 -3.56 -11.12 13.59
C PRO A 379 -3.61 -9.61 13.89
N VAL A 380 -4.44 -9.19 14.78
CA VAL A 380 -4.65 -7.81 15.25
C VAL A 380 -3.33 -7.02 15.54
N VAL A 381 -2.17 -7.68 15.46
CA VAL A 381 -0.84 -7.14 15.75
C VAL A 381 -0.10 -6.81 14.45
N PRO A 382 0.48 -5.61 14.28
CA PRO A 382 1.23 -5.27 13.08
C PRO A 382 2.52 -6.09 12.99
N ASP A 383 2.81 -6.59 11.79
CA ASP A 383 4.14 -7.07 11.45
C ASP A 383 5.04 -5.86 11.11
N PRO A 384 6.10 -5.59 11.90
CA PRO A 384 7.01 -4.49 11.60
C PRO A 384 7.70 -4.61 10.23
N ALA A 385 7.88 -5.83 9.73
CA ALA A 385 8.46 -6.07 8.42
C ALA A 385 7.49 -5.85 7.26
N GLY A 386 6.19 -5.67 7.53
CA GLY A 386 5.14 -5.47 6.51
C GLY A 386 4.57 -4.06 6.45
N GLN A 387 5.34 -3.03 6.80
CA GLN A 387 4.87 -1.65 6.80
C GLN A 387 5.09 -0.98 5.43
N SER A 388 4.13 -0.16 4.98
CA SER A 388 4.29 0.62 3.75
C SER A 388 5.24 1.80 3.93
N ASP A 389 5.85 2.26 2.85
CA ASP A 389 6.76 3.41 2.82
C ASP A 389 7.95 3.25 3.80
N MET A 390 8.47 2.02 3.91
CA MET A 390 9.68 1.72 4.67
C MET A 390 10.78 1.20 3.74
N LEU A 391 12.02 1.31 4.17
CA LEU A 391 13.19 0.75 3.51
C LEU A 391 14.12 0.11 4.54
N GLY A 392 14.64 -1.08 4.20
CA GLY A 392 15.62 -1.79 5.00
C GLY A 392 15.07 -2.53 6.22
N ASP A 393 15.94 -3.31 6.84
CA ASP A 393 15.65 -4.27 7.91
C ASP A 393 15.60 -3.64 9.32
N ASP A 394 15.87 -2.33 9.44
CA ASP A 394 15.83 -1.59 10.71
C ASP A 394 15.08 -0.26 10.54
N LEU A 395 13.84 -0.21 11.05
CA LEU A 395 12.97 0.98 10.94
C LEU A 395 13.51 2.20 11.69
N LEU A 396 14.21 2.00 12.82
CA LEU A 396 14.78 3.13 13.57
C LEU A 396 15.92 3.75 12.77
N LYS A 397 16.82 2.92 12.24
CA LYS A 397 17.96 3.36 11.46
C LYS A 397 17.56 4.03 10.15
N SER A 398 16.66 3.41 9.39
CA SER A 398 16.16 3.99 8.14
C SER A 398 15.40 5.29 8.37
N SER A 399 14.57 5.36 9.42
CA SER A 399 13.87 6.60 9.81
C SER A 399 14.83 7.69 10.24
N THR A 400 15.93 7.36 10.94
CA THR A 400 16.97 8.34 11.28
C THR A 400 17.55 8.99 10.02
N TYR A 401 17.86 8.20 8.98
CA TYR A 401 18.33 8.74 7.69
C TYR A 401 17.26 9.59 6.99
N GLY A 402 16.01 9.11 6.94
CA GLY A 402 14.89 9.83 6.34
C GLY A 402 14.62 11.16 7.05
N ILE A 403 14.65 11.21 8.39
CA ILE A 403 14.46 12.43 9.18
C ILE A 403 15.64 13.40 8.96
N SER A 404 16.87 12.89 8.87
CA SER A 404 18.03 13.72 8.53
C SER A 404 17.83 14.43 7.18
N ASN A 405 17.34 13.71 6.18
CA ASN A 405 17.00 14.28 4.87
C ASN A 405 15.87 15.30 4.96
N LEU A 406 14.80 15.01 5.72
CA LEU A 406 13.70 15.96 5.90
C LEU A 406 14.18 17.25 6.58
N ARG A 407 15.02 17.16 7.60
CA ARG A 407 15.64 18.34 8.24
C ARG A 407 16.45 19.18 7.24
N TYR A 408 17.19 18.51 6.36
CA TYR A 408 17.94 19.19 5.30
C TYR A 408 17.01 19.86 4.29
N ILE A 409 15.98 19.16 3.81
CA ILE A 409 14.98 19.68 2.87
C ILE A 409 14.26 20.91 3.46
N MET A 410 13.81 20.83 4.72
CA MET A 410 13.08 21.94 5.37
C MET A 410 13.91 23.20 5.50
N ARG A 411 15.21 23.09 5.76
CA ARG A 411 16.12 24.27 5.79
C ARG A 411 16.24 24.97 4.43
N HIS A 412 16.12 24.22 3.35
CA HIS A 412 16.26 24.72 1.97
C HIS A 412 14.92 24.91 1.27
N LEU A 413 13.80 24.70 1.98
CA LEU A 413 12.48 24.66 1.34
C LEU A 413 12.13 26.01 0.68
N MET A 414 12.44 27.12 1.34
CA MET A 414 12.23 28.45 0.78
C MET A 414 13.07 28.66 -0.49
N GLU A 415 14.34 28.29 -0.47
CA GLU A 415 15.24 28.39 -1.63
C GLU A 415 14.75 27.55 -2.82
N TRP A 416 14.31 26.32 -2.57
CA TRP A 416 13.96 25.37 -3.65
C TRP A 416 12.50 25.48 -4.13
N CYS A 417 11.66 26.20 -3.42
CA CYS A 417 10.23 26.33 -3.75
C CYS A 417 9.79 27.79 -3.97
N SER A 418 10.71 28.74 -4.17
CA SER A 418 10.44 30.16 -4.38
C SER A 418 11.02 30.62 -5.71
N ASP A 419 10.28 30.41 -6.81
CA ASP A 419 10.58 31.07 -8.07
C ASP A 419 9.88 32.43 -8.10
N GLU A 420 10.55 33.47 -8.63
CA GLU A 420 9.99 34.83 -8.70
C GLU A 420 8.69 34.83 -9.53
N GLY A 421 7.63 35.36 -8.93
CA GLY A 421 6.29 35.41 -9.53
C GLY A 421 5.41 34.18 -9.26
N ASP A 422 5.93 33.14 -8.62
CA ASP A 422 5.13 31.98 -8.21
C ASP A 422 4.30 32.25 -6.95
N SER A 423 3.22 31.48 -6.78
CA SER A 423 2.48 31.44 -5.52
C SER A 423 3.21 30.59 -4.48
N TYR A 424 2.93 30.85 -3.20
CA TYR A 424 3.46 30.03 -2.09
C TYR A 424 2.84 28.62 -1.99
N LEU A 425 1.99 28.22 -2.96
CA LEU A 425 1.27 26.95 -2.94
C LEU A 425 2.22 25.75 -2.89
N ARG A 426 3.20 25.70 -3.79
CA ARG A 426 4.19 24.60 -3.84
C ARG A 426 4.97 24.46 -2.54
N MET A 427 5.42 25.58 -1.97
CA MET A 427 6.13 25.60 -0.70
C MET A 427 5.25 25.03 0.42
N THR A 428 3.98 25.46 0.48
CA THR A 428 3.01 24.95 1.45
C THR A 428 2.78 23.45 1.31
N GLU A 429 2.58 22.98 0.06
CA GLU A 429 2.36 21.57 -0.24
C GLU A 429 3.57 20.69 0.14
N MET A 430 4.78 21.13 -0.19
CA MET A 430 6.01 20.40 0.15
C MET A 430 6.27 20.41 1.66
N TYR A 431 5.96 21.50 2.36
CA TYR A 431 6.03 21.53 3.82
C TYR A 431 5.04 20.51 4.44
N ASP A 432 3.77 20.54 4.02
CA ASP A 432 2.75 19.63 4.55
C ASP A 432 3.07 18.17 4.21
N ALA A 433 3.62 17.89 3.03
CA ALA A 433 4.10 16.57 2.63
C ALA A 433 5.28 16.09 3.49
N GLY A 434 6.23 16.97 3.80
CA GLY A 434 7.35 16.64 4.69
C GLY A 434 6.92 16.35 6.12
N VAL A 435 5.97 17.12 6.66
CA VAL A 435 5.34 16.84 7.96
C VAL A 435 4.66 15.47 7.93
N LYS A 436 3.86 15.19 6.90
CA LYS A 436 3.18 13.90 6.71
C LYS A 436 4.18 12.75 6.66
N GLN A 437 5.29 12.91 5.94
CA GLN A 437 6.33 11.89 5.81
C GLN A 437 7.04 11.63 7.15
N PHE A 438 7.32 12.67 7.95
CA PHE A 438 7.88 12.52 9.29
C PHE A 438 6.98 11.66 10.18
N PHE A 439 5.68 11.98 10.26
CA PHE A 439 4.75 11.19 11.07
C PHE A 439 4.54 9.77 10.50
N LYS A 440 4.70 9.57 9.20
CA LYS A 440 4.71 8.22 8.61
C LYS A 440 5.89 7.39 9.15
N TYR A 441 7.10 7.96 9.23
CA TYR A 441 8.25 7.29 9.84
C TYR A 441 8.00 6.95 11.32
N MET A 442 7.40 7.89 12.08
CA MET A 442 7.05 7.63 13.50
C MET A 442 6.06 6.49 13.65
N ASN A 443 5.02 6.45 12.81
CA ASN A 443 4.03 5.38 12.83
C ASN A 443 4.63 4.02 12.44
N ASN A 444 5.53 3.99 11.44
CA ASN A 444 6.23 2.76 11.07
C ASN A 444 7.10 2.25 12.23
N CYS A 445 7.86 3.13 12.89
CA CYS A 445 8.62 2.77 14.09
C CYS A 445 7.72 2.22 15.20
N ALA A 446 6.55 2.83 15.45
CA ALA A 446 5.61 2.39 16.47
C ALA A 446 5.09 0.96 16.26
N SER A 447 5.25 0.39 15.05
CA SER A 447 4.93 -1.01 14.78
C SER A 447 5.82 -2.00 15.56
N TYR A 448 7.01 -1.58 16.02
CA TYR A 448 7.84 -2.41 16.89
C TYR A 448 7.23 -2.59 18.29
N ILE A 449 6.42 -1.64 18.77
CA ILE A 449 5.84 -1.70 20.12
C ILE A 449 4.70 -2.71 20.14
N GLY A 450 4.89 -3.80 20.91
CA GLY A 450 4.00 -4.96 20.88
C GLY A 450 3.91 -5.59 19.49
N GLY A 451 4.93 -5.40 18.63
CA GLY A 451 4.99 -5.93 17.28
C GLY A 451 5.39 -7.40 17.26
N VAL A 452 4.91 -8.11 16.24
CA VAL A 452 5.21 -9.53 16.01
C VAL A 452 5.52 -9.74 14.55
N TYR A 453 6.71 -10.24 14.23
CA TYR A 453 7.04 -10.71 12.89
C TYR A 453 6.23 -11.96 12.58
N TYR A 454 5.50 -11.93 11.48
CA TYR A 454 4.72 -13.05 11.01
C TYR A 454 5.38 -13.73 9.81
N LEU A 455 5.64 -15.02 9.94
CA LEU A 455 6.24 -15.87 8.91
C LEU A 455 5.18 -16.87 8.41
N PRO A 456 4.50 -16.57 7.29
CA PRO A 456 3.57 -17.53 6.72
C PRO A 456 4.30 -18.79 6.27
N GLY A 457 3.70 -19.96 6.47
CA GLY A 457 4.33 -21.23 6.10
C GLY A 457 3.58 -22.45 6.59
N THR A 458 4.07 -23.61 6.14
CA THR A 458 3.58 -24.94 6.52
C THR A 458 4.31 -25.48 7.76
N VAL A 459 3.73 -26.52 8.37
CA VAL A 459 4.34 -27.19 9.53
C VAL A 459 5.75 -27.69 9.18
N GLY A 460 6.73 -27.33 10.00
CA GLY A 460 8.13 -27.70 9.82
C GLY A 460 8.95 -26.77 8.94
N GLN A 461 8.36 -25.72 8.34
CA GLN A 461 9.08 -24.74 7.51
C GLN A 461 9.83 -23.71 8.37
N HIS A 462 9.24 -23.25 9.47
CA HIS A 462 9.83 -22.29 10.40
C HIS A 462 9.81 -22.86 11.82
N GLU A 463 10.81 -22.49 12.64
CA GLU A 463 10.85 -22.81 14.05
C GLU A 463 9.66 -22.19 14.80
N ALA A 464 9.35 -20.91 14.48
CA ALA A 464 8.18 -20.21 14.97
C ALA A 464 7.59 -19.33 13.85
N ARG A 465 6.25 -19.30 13.72
CA ARG A 465 5.53 -18.44 12.77
C ARG A 465 5.32 -17.02 13.29
N TYR A 466 5.33 -16.84 14.59
CA TYR A 466 5.12 -15.56 15.26
C TYR A 466 6.31 -15.29 16.16
N VAL A 467 7.10 -14.27 15.82
CA VAL A 467 8.30 -13.90 16.56
C VAL A 467 8.13 -12.48 17.10
N GLU A 468 8.02 -12.37 18.41
CA GLU A 468 7.84 -11.08 19.07
C GLU A 468 9.11 -10.20 18.94
N VAL A 469 8.91 -8.89 18.76
CA VAL A 469 10.01 -7.92 18.79
C VAL A 469 10.62 -7.91 20.19
N ASP A 470 11.96 -7.98 20.27
CA ASP A 470 12.68 -7.97 21.53
C ASP A 470 12.40 -6.69 22.35
N LYS A 471 12.40 -6.83 23.67
CA LYS A 471 12.05 -5.77 24.62
C LYS A 471 12.94 -4.53 24.49
N GLU A 472 14.23 -4.72 24.26
CA GLU A 472 15.19 -3.61 24.14
C GLU A 472 14.92 -2.77 22.90
N ARG A 473 14.55 -3.40 21.79
CA ARG A 473 14.14 -2.70 20.56
C ARG A 473 12.85 -1.91 20.78
N GLN A 474 11.88 -2.50 21.47
CA GLN A 474 10.64 -1.80 21.81
C GLN A 474 10.91 -0.58 22.71
N LYS A 475 11.76 -0.69 23.73
CA LYS A 475 12.17 0.43 24.59
C LYS A 475 12.89 1.54 23.83
N LYS A 476 13.86 1.18 23.00
CA LYS A 476 14.56 2.12 22.11
C LYS A 476 13.59 2.85 21.19
N THR A 477 12.54 2.17 20.73
CA THR A 477 11.51 2.77 19.88
C THR A 477 10.73 3.85 20.61
N VAL A 478 10.32 3.61 21.86
CA VAL A 478 9.64 4.62 22.69
C VAL A 478 10.52 5.86 22.85
N GLN A 479 11.78 5.67 23.22
CA GLN A 479 12.74 6.76 23.39
C GLN A 479 12.96 7.53 22.08
N PHE A 480 13.11 6.81 20.97
CA PHE A 480 13.30 7.40 19.63
C PHE A 480 12.10 8.28 19.26
N ILE A 481 10.89 7.75 19.32
CA ILE A 481 9.67 8.49 18.93
C ILE A 481 9.51 9.75 19.78
N VAL A 482 9.63 9.65 21.12
CA VAL A 482 9.43 10.80 21.99
C VAL A 482 10.52 11.85 21.80
N ASN A 483 11.78 11.44 21.56
CA ASN A 483 12.87 12.37 21.29
C ASN A 483 12.68 13.05 19.93
N GLU A 484 12.35 12.33 18.86
CA GLU A 484 12.13 12.93 17.54
C GLU A 484 10.94 13.89 17.55
N LEU A 485 9.85 13.58 18.27
CA LEU A 485 8.74 14.53 18.46
C LEU A 485 9.19 15.82 19.15
N ARG A 486 10.11 15.75 20.11
CA ARG A 486 10.65 16.93 20.79
C ARG A 486 11.53 17.76 19.85
N GLU A 487 12.35 17.11 19.04
CA GLU A 487 13.23 17.79 18.09
C GLU A 487 12.46 18.54 16.98
N THR A 488 11.20 18.14 16.67
CA THR A 488 10.39 18.84 15.64
C THR A 488 10.17 20.32 15.96
N ASP A 489 10.16 20.70 17.23
CA ASP A 489 10.01 22.09 17.68
C ASP A 489 11.14 22.99 17.13
N GLN A 490 12.29 22.40 16.77
CA GLN A 490 13.48 23.13 16.32
C GLN A 490 13.56 23.28 14.79
N TRP A 491 13.01 22.33 14.03
CA TRP A 491 13.23 22.28 12.57
C TRP A 491 11.96 22.34 11.72
N LEU A 492 10.78 22.08 12.30
CA LEU A 492 9.48 22.27 11.63
C LEU A 492 8.83 23.61 11.96
N CYS A 493 9.32 24.34 12.98
CA CYS A 493 8.69 25.55 13.48
C CYS A 493 9.51 26.79 13.10
N ASP A 494 9.90 26.89 11.82
CA ASP A 494 10.65 28.02 11.31
C ASP A 494 9.74 29.26 11.14
N ARG A 495 10.10 30.38 11.80
CA ARG A 495 9.30 31.62 11.77
C ARG A 495 9.33 32.33 10.42
N GLU A 496 10.44 32.27 9.71
CA GLU A 496 10.59 32.86 8.39
C GLU A 496 9.73 32.12 7.38
N LEU A 497 9.81 30.78 7.40
CA LEU A 497 8.96 29.91 6.57
C LEU A 497 7.48 30.15 6.89
N PHE A 498 7.08 30.25 8.15
CA PHE A 498 5.69 30.53 8.55
C PHE A 498 5.20 31.91 8.10
N GLY A 499 6.11 32.87 7.95
CA GLY A 499 5.82 34.16 7.32
C GLY A 499 5.32 34.04 5.88
N SER A 500 5.78 32.99 5.17
CA SER A 500 5.43 32.72 3.77
C SER A 500 4.22 31.78 3.59
N ILE A 501 4.14 30.71 4.40
CA ILE A 501 3.12 29.64 4.23
C ILE A 501 1.97 29.73 5.25
N GLY A 502 1.98 30.72 6.12
CA GLY A 502 1.06 30.85 7.25
C GLY A 502 1.51 30.05 8.49
N ASN A 503 0.95 30.42 9.65
CA ASN A 503 1.31 29.79 10.92
C ASN A 503 0.79 28.34 10.99
N LYS A 504 1.70 27.39 11.11
CA LYS A 504 1.40 25.95 11.19
C LYS A 504 1.51 25.38 12.61
N THR A 505 1.69 26.23 13.62
CA THR A 505 1.90 25.82 15.03
C THR A 505 0.80 24.88 15.54
N GLU A 506 -0.46 25.27 15.37
CA GLU A 506 -1.60 24.45 15.82
C GLU A 506 -1.65 23.09 15.12
N MET A 507 -1.43 23.05 13.81
CA MET A 507 -1.39 21.81 13.03
C MET A 507 -0.30 20.87 13.54
N LEU A 508 0.91 21.39 13.82
CA LEU A 508 2.01 20.59 14.35
C LEU A 508 1.72 20.08 15.77
N MET A 509 1.18 20.93 16.66
CA MET A 509 0.78 20.52 17.99
C MET A 509 -0.27 19.41 17.96
N ASN A 510 -1.25 19.51 17.07
CA ASN A 510 -2.28 18.49 16.89
C ASN A 510 -1.66 17.18 16.41
N ARG A 511 -0.78 17.21 15.41
CA ARG A 511 -0.08 16.01 14.92
C ARG A 511 0.79 15.34 15.98
N GLN A 512 1.51 16.11 16.77
CA GLN A 512 2.28 15.58 17.90
C GLN A 512 1.36 14.95 18.96
N GLY A 513 0.25 15.62 19.29
CA GLY A 513 -0.76 15.10 20.21
C GLY A 513 -1.40 13.80 19.72
N GLU A 514 -1.75 13.70 18.43
CA GLU A 514 -2.26 12.48 17.78
C GLU A 514 -1.25 11.34 17.88
N MET A 515 0.05 11.60 17.65
CA MET A 515 1.09 10.57 17.77
C MET A 515 1.22 10.08 19.22
N ILE A 516 1.22 10.99 20.20
CA ILE A 516 1.23 10.63 21.62
C ILE A 516 -0.02 9.81 21.98
N ALA A 517 -1.20 10.22 21.51
CA ALA A 517 -2.44 9.46 21.75
C ALA A 517 -2.41 8.07 21.09
N THR A 518 -1.74 7.93 19.94
CA THR A 518 -1.53 6.63 19.28
C THR A 518 -0.72 5.69 20.16
N LEU A 519 0.34 6.18 20.83
CA LEU A 519 1.15 5.38 21.75
C LEU A 519 0.36 4.88 22.96
N VAL A 520 -0.73 5.55 23.36
CA VAL A 520 -1.59 5.15 24.49
C VAL A 520 -2.93 4.58 24.02
N SER A 521 -3.09 4.38 22.69
CA SER A 521 -4.36 3.88 22.15
C SER A 521 -4.70 2.48 22.67
N PRO A 522 -6.01 2.16 22.83
CA PRO A 522 -6.45 0.82 23.24
C PRO A 522 -5.88 -0.28 22.35
N ASN A 523 -5.77 -0.03 21.05
CA ASN A 523 -5.22 -0.99 20.08
C ASN A 523 -3.74 -1.29 20.34
N LEU A 524 -2.92 -0.28 20.65
CA LEU A 524 -1.51 -0.49 20.94
C LEU A 524 -1.34 -1.17 22.31
N LEU A 525 -2.05 -0.72 23.34
CA LEU A 525 -1.97 -1.32 24.67
C LEU A 525 -2.42 -2.78 24.68
N ASN A 526 -3.40 -3.17 23.86
CA ASN A 526 -3.82 -4.57 23.70
C ASN A 526 -2.68 -5.48 23.21
N ARG A 527 -1.75 -4.96 22.40
CA ARG A 527 -0.60 -5.73 21.90
C ARG A 527 0.41 -6.06 22.98
N LEU A 528 0.45 -5.24 24.03
CA LEU A 528 1.38 -5.40 25.15
C LEU A 528 0.88 -6.38 26.21
N ILE A 529 -0.38 -6.84 26.12
CA ILE A 529 -0.93 -7.84 27.05
C ILE A 529 -0.29 -9.19 26.76
N GLY A 530 0.48 -9.70 27.73
CA GLY A 530 1.23 -10.95 27.58
C GLY A 530 2.53 -10.81 26.78
N SER A 531 2.90 -9.59 26.38
CA SER A 531 4.16 -9.28 25.68
C SER A 531 5.36 -9.28 26.64
N VAL A 532 6.57 -9.41 26.06
CA VAL A 532 7.83 -9.26 26.80
C VAL A 532 8.03 -7.86 27.38
N TYR A 533 7.23 -6.88 26.97
CA TYR A 533 7.24 -5.50 27.46
C TYR A 533 5.91 -5.18 28.18
N PRO A 534 5.85 -5.34 29.52
CA PRO A 534 4.62 -5.12 30.29
C PRO A 534 4.08 -3.68 30.14
N ILE A 535 2.74 -3.54 30.12
CA ILE A 535 2.06 -2.25 29.91
C ILE A 535 2.52 -1.20 30.93
N GLU A 536 2.66 -1.60 32.19
CA GLU A 536 3.06 -0.73 33.31
C GLU A 536 4.44 -0.13 33.07
N GLU A 537 5.41 -0.96 32.66
CA GLU A 537 6.77 -0.52 32.33
C GLU A 537 6.77 0.38 31.09
N TYR A 538 6.02 0.00 30.07
CA TYR A 538 5.85 0.80 28.84
C TYR A 538 5.31 2.20 29.11
N LEU A 539 4.23 2.33 29.86
CA LEU A 539 3.64 3.62 30.20
C LEU A 539 4.59 4.47 31.07
N GLN A 540 5.32 3.82 31.99
CA GLN A 540 6.34 4.48 32.78
C GLN A 540 7.49 5.02 31.92
N ASP A 541 7.94 4.27 30.93
CA ASP A 541 9.01 4.70 30.01
C ASP A 541 8.54 5.91 29.19
N ILE A 542 7.32 5.93 28.64
CA ILE A 542 6.76 7.08 27.95
C ILE A 542 6.72 8.31 28.87
N SER A 543 6.13 8.19 30.08
CA SER A 543 6.01 9.32 30.99
C SER A 543 7.38 9.81 31.48
N THR A 544 8.35 8.90 31.63
CA THR A 544 9.72 9.28 31.95
C THR A 544 10.33 10.12 30.84
N CYS A 545 10.14 9.74 29.57
CA CYS A 545 10.61 10.53 28.42
C CYS A 545 9.90 11.88 28.29
N LEU A 546 8.59 11.96 28.54
CA LEU A 546 7.80 13.19 28.38
C LEU A 546 7.99 14.21 29.52
N PHE A 547 8.22 13.75 30.76
CA PHE A 547 8.29 14.60 31.96
C PHE A 547 9.73 14.71 32.50
N THR A 548 10.71 14.91 31.61
CA THR A 548 12.15 15.02 31.98
C THR A 548 12.64 16.46 32.14
N GLY A 549 11.89 17.48 31.67
CA GLY A 549 12.34 18.86 31.59
C GLY A 549 12.53 19.51 32.96
N LYS A 550 13.71 20.14 33.19
CA LYS A 550 13.96 21.11 34.24
C LYS A 550 13.97 22.50 33.59
N GLY A 551 13.04 23.37 33.94
CA GLY A 551 13.00 24.73 33.42
C GLY A 551 11.64 25.13 32.82
N SER A 552 11.60 26.23 32.05
CA SER A 552 10.42 26.68 31.33
C SER A 552 10.14 25.75 30.16
N LEU A 553 8.95 25.14 30.13
CA LEU A 553 8.50 24.28 29.04
C LEU A 553 7.98 25.11 27.86
N SER A 554 8.31 24.71 26.64
CA SER A 554 7.70 25.26 25.42
C SER A 554 6.20 24.91 25.36
N GLU A 555 5.44 25.63 24.53
CA GLU A 555 4.02 25.33 24.31
C GLU A 555 3.83 23.93 23.70
N TYR A 556 4.74 23.50 22.86
CA TYR A 556 4.75 22.16 22.28
C TYR A 556 4.98 21.08 23.35
N GLU A 557 5.93 21.28 24.27
CA GLU A 557 6.16 20.33 25.38
C GLU A 557 4.95 20.24 26.30
N LYS A 558 4.34 21.38 26.64
CA LYS A 558 3.10 21.44 27.43
C LYS A 558 1.99 20.67 26.73
N ASN A 559 1.81 20.87 25.42
CA ASN A 559 0.78 20.20 24.65
C ASN A 559 1.01 18.67 24.61
N ARG A 560 2.25 18.20 24.40
CA ARG A 560 2.57 16.75 24.43
C ARG A 560 2.25 16.11 25.79
N GLN A 561 2.57 16.80 26.89
CA GLN A 561 2.26 16.33 28.23
C GLN A 561 0.74 16.27 28.50
N ILE A 562 0.00 17.28 28.06
CA ILE A 562 -1.47 17.32 28.17
C ILE A 562 -2.09 16.20 27.33
N ALA A 563 -1.65 16.02 26.08
CA ALA A 563 -2.14 14.99 25.19
C ALA A 563 -1.94 13.57 25.77
N TYR A 564 -0.78 13.32 26.41
CA TYR A 564 -0.52 12.05 27.10
C TYR A 564 -1.53 11.80 28.22
N VAL A 565 -1.74 12.77 29.10
CA VAL A 565 -2.68 12.64 30.23
C VAL A 565 -4.12 12.47 29.74
N GLN A 566 -4.53 13.21 28.71
CA GLN A 566 -5.86 13.07 28.10
C GLN A 566 -6.05 11.69 27.48
N ALA A 567 -5.02 11.15 26.82
CA ALA A 567 -5.07 9.79 26.27
C ALA A 567 -5.17 8.72 27.36
N LEU A 568 -4.39 8.84 28.45
CA LEU A 568 -4.52 7.96 29.61
C LEU A 568 -5.94 7.98 30.19
N LYS A 569 -6.51 9.17 30.39
CA LYS A 569 -7.88 9.32 30.91
C LYS A 569 -8.92 8.68 30.02
N LYS A 570 -8.81 8.88 28.71
CA LYS A 570 -9.73 8.28 27.75
C LYS A 570 -9.78 6.76 27.87
N VAL A 571 -8.62 6.11 28.03
CA VAL A 571 -8.53 4.66 28.21
C VAL A 571 -8.92 4.23 29.65
N GLY A 572 -8.48 4.97 30.67
CA GLY A 572 -8.76 4.65 32.09
C GLY A 572 -10.22 4.80 32.47
N ASN A 573 -10.98 5.62 31.76
CA ASN A 573 -12.41 5.83 31.98
C ASN A 573 -13.30 4.80 31.24
N GLU A 574 -12.74 3.96 30.41
CA GLU A 574 -13.48 2.83 29.82
C GLU A 574 -13.86 1.86 30.96
N LYS A 575 -15.16 1.73 31.23
CA LYS A 575 -15.64 0.81 32.28
C LYS A 575 -15.30 -0.61 31.86
N GLY A 576 -14.55 -1.31 32.72
CA GLY A 576 -14.25 -2.73 32.53
C GLY A 576 -15.52 -3.56 32.42
N ASP A 577 -15.51 -4.55 31.55
CA ASP A 577 -16.56 -5.54 31.36
C ASP A 577 -15.99 -6.90 31.83
N PRO A 578 -16.65 -7.64 32.72
CA PRO A 578 -16.17 -8.96 33.16
C PRO A 578 -15.88 -9.93 32.01
N GLY A 579 -16.54 -9.77 30.86
CA GLY A 579 -16.31 -10.57 29.66
C GLY A 579 -15.13 -10.11 28.82
N LYS A 580 -14.44 -9.00 29.18
CA LYS A 580 -13.37 -8.38 28.40
C LYS A 580 -12.08 -8.24 29.22
N ALA A 581 -11.41 -9.37 29.46
CA ALA A 581 -10.19 -9.42 30.28
C ALA A 581 -9.13 -8.41 29.87
N ASN A 582 -8.90 -8.23 28.57
CA ASN A 582 -7.91 -7.29 28.06
C ASN A 582 -8.26 -5.84 28.40
N ASP A 583 -9.53 -5.44 28.34
CA ASP A 583 -9.95 -4.08 28.69
C ASP A 583 -9.73 -3.81 30.18
N ASN A 584 -9.99 -4.81 31.04
CA ASN A 584 -9.77 -4.72 32.48
C ASN A 584 -8.28 -4.54 32.82
N LEU A 585 -7.38 -5.30 32.17
CA LEU A 585 -5.94 -5.22 32.40
C LEU A 585 -5.37 -3.87 31.93
N LYS A 586 -5.79 -3.39 30.76
CA LYS A 586 -5.41 -2.05 30.27
C LYS A 586 -5.83 -0.95 31.22
N SER A 587 -7.11 -0.94 31.61
CA SER A 587 -7.65 0.08 32.51
C SER A 587 -6.93 0.09 33.85
N ALA A 588 -6.60 -1.07 34.39
CA ALA A 588 -5.84 -1.19 35.64
C ALA A 588 -4.42 -0.63 35.51
N ALA A 589 -3.70 -0.98 34.44
CA ALA A 589 -2.35 -0.48 34.17
C ALA A 589 -2.33 1.03 33.95
N VAL A 590 -3.28 1.56 33.15
CA VAL A 590 -3.42 2.99 32.90
C VAL A 590 -3.78 3.76 34.18
N TYR A 591 -4.69 3.24 34.99
CA TYR A 591 -5.02 3.84 36.29
C TYR A 591 -3.79 3.86 37.21
N GLY A 592 -3.04 2.76 37.28
CA GLY A 592 -1.80 2.67 38.05
C GLY A 592 -0.79 3.74 37.63
N GLU A 593 -0.62 3.95 36.33
CA GLU A 593 0.26 4.99 35.79
C GLU A 593 -0.24 6.41 36.13
N MET A 594 -1.54 6.68 35.99
CA MET A 594 -2.11 7.99 36.38
C MET A 594 -1.84 8.32 37.85
N VAL A 595 -2.02 7.34 38.75
CA VAL A 595 -1.73 7.52 40.18
C VAL A 595 -0.24 7.72 40.42
N ARG A 596 0.63 6.93 39.81
CA ARG A 596 2.09 7.03 39.92
C ARG A 596 2.60 8.39 39.43
N LEU A 597 2.17 8.79 38.25
CA LEU A 597 2.55 10.07 37.64
C LEU A 597 2.04 11.25 38.46
N GLY A 598 0.78 11.21 38.92
CA GLY A 598 0.21 12.23 39.79
C GLY A 598 1.05 12.44 41.05
N LYS A 599 1.38 11.38 41.79
CA LYS A 599 2.25 11.45 42.99
C LYS A 599 3.64 12.01 42.69
N LYS A 600 4.23 11.66 41.53
CA LYS A 600 5.53 12.19 41.09
C LYS A 600 5.46 13.70 40.84
N LEU A 601 4.43 14.15 40.15
CA LEU A 601 4.26 15.56 39.72
C LEU A 601 3.79 16.47 40.84
N GLU A 602 3.00 15.98 41.81
CA GLU A 602 2.54 16.78 42.97
C GLU A 602 3.69 17.51 43.70
N ARG A 603 4.87 16.89 43.78
CA ARG A 603 6.07 17.48 44.38
C ARG A 603 6.63 18.68 43.60
N GLN A 604 6.18 18.86 42.36
CA GLN A 604 6.66 19.88 41.42
C GLN A 604 5.67 21.03 41.21
N ILE A 605 4.43 20.94 41.71
CA ILE A 605 3.36 21.93 41.51
C ILE A 605 3.82 23.35 41.92
N LYS A 606 4.55 23.47 43.03
CA LYS A 606 5.03 24.77 43.53
C LYS A 606 6.00 25.47 42.59
N TYR A 607 6.51 24.79 41.56
CA TYR A 607 7.46 25.35 40.62
C TYR A 607 6.88 25.61 39.22
N SER A 608 5.62 25.15 38.94
CA SER A 608 5.03 25.30 37.61
C SER A 608 3.51 25.19 37.66
N GLU A 609 2.83 26.24 37.22
CA GLU A 609 1.36 26.26 37.07
C GLU A 609 0.89 25.19 36.08
N HIS A 610 1.68 24.96 35.00
CA HIS A 610 1.40 23.88 34.03
C HIS A 610 1.38 22.50 34.69
N ILE A 611 2.34 22.21 35.56
CA ILE A 611 2.34 20.96 36.34
C ILE A 611 1.13 20.87 37.25
N GLY A 612 0.73 21.97 37.86
CA GLY A 612 -0.53 22.06 38.65
C GLY A 612 -1.73 21.65 37.78
N PHE A 613 -1.87 22.20 36.59
CA PHE A 613 -2.93 21.86 35.66
C PHE A 613 -2.89 20.37 35.22
N VAL A 614 -1.71 19.82 34.93
CA VAL A 614 -1.55 18.41 34.57
C VAL A 614 -1.96 17.48 35.73
N VAL A 615 -1.59 17.82 36.97
CA VAL A 615 -2.00 17.05 38.16
C VAL A 615 -3.51 17.11 38.37
N ASP A 616 -4.12 18.28 38.19
CA ASP A 616 -5.58 18.43 38.26
C ASP A 616 -6.30 17.62 37.19
N LEU A 617 -5.73 17.52 35.98
CA LEU A 617 -6.24 16.64 34.92
C LEU A 617 -6.17 15.16 35.34
N LEU A 618 -5.10 14.72 35.97
CA LEU A 618 -4.93 13.33 36.43
C LEU A 618 -5.91 12.94 37.55
N LYS A 619 -6.35 13.91 38.38
CA LYS A 619 -7.26 13.67 39.51
C LYS A 619 -8.75 13.66 39.11
N LYS A 620 -9.12 14.38 38.09
CA LYS A 620 -10.49 14.42 37.52
C LYS A 620 -10.76 13.23 36.60
#